data_cb98ef8f1326546462582dd64d60f39a
#
_entry.id   cb98ef8f1326546462582dd64d60f39a
#
_cell.length_a   1.000
_cell.length_b   1.000
_cell.length_c   1.000
_cell.angle_alpha   90.00
_cell.angle_beta   90.00
_cell.angle_gamma   90.00
#
_symmetry.space_group_name_H-M   'P 1'
#
loop_
_entity.id
_entity.type
_entity.pdbx_description
1 polymer ?
#
loop_
_entity_poly.entity_id
_entity_poly.type
_entity_poly.pdbx_seq_one_letter_code
_entity_poly.pdbx_strand_id
1 'polypeptide(L)'
;MLGDSVTTDHISPAGNIKKDSPAGRYLQEQGVEPKDFNSYGSRRGNHEVMMRGTFANIRIKNEMLGGEEGGNTIHVPSGEKLAIYDAAMRYQQEHTPLVIIAGKEYGTGSSRDWAAKGTNLLGVKAVIAESFERIHRSNLVGMGVLPLQFVDGQTRQSLNLTGHEVISIRGLSDGIQPHEILEVDVKGPNGVASHFNVLCRIDTLNEVEYFKAGGILHYVLRNLIAG
;
A
#
# COMPACT_ATOMS: atom_id res chain seq x y z
N MET A 1 -4.78 -7.85 -2.57
CA MET A 1 -6.03 -7.68 -3.36
C MET A 1 -7.12 -7.14 -2.46
N LEU A 2 -7.67 -5.98 -2.77
CA LEU A 2 -8.68 -5.30 -1.94
C LEU A 2 -9.91 -4.97 -2.78
N GLY A 3 -11.08 -4.93 -2.14
CA GLY A 3 -12.35 -4.60 -2.79
C GLY A 3 -12.58 -3.10 -2.97
N ASP A 4 -13.85 -2.73 -3.17
CA ASP A 4 -14.30 -1.34 -3.29
C ASP A 4 -14.35 -0.66 -1.93
N SER A 5 -14.32 0.68 -1.94
CA SER A 5 -14.51 1.55 -0.77
C SER A 5 -13.62 1.21 0.43
N VAL A 6 -12.36 0.84 0.17
CA VAL A 6 -11.37 0.67 1.22
C VAL A 6 -11.01 2.05 1.77
N THR A 7 -11.41 2.30 3.01
CA THR A 7 -11.25 3.61 3.63
C THR A 7 -9.86 3.81 4.23
N THR A 8 -9.48 5.06 4.49
CA THR A 8 -8.26 5.39 5.23
C THR A 8 -8.27 4.81 6.65
N ASP A 9 -9.45 4.55 7.23
CA ASP A 9 -9.59 3.89 8.54
C ASP A 9 -9.36 2.36 8.46
N HIS A 10 -9.54 1.75 7.29
CA HIS A 10 -9.12 0.38 7.06
C HIS A 10 -7.60 0.25 6.93
N ILE A 11 -6.94 1.27 6.39
CA ILE A 11 -5.49 1.28 6.11
C ILE A 11 -4.71 1.73 7.34
N SER A 12 -5.03 2.92 7.87
CA SER A 12 -4.37 3.49 9.04
C SER A 12 -4.85 2.82 10.33
N PRO A 13 -3.96 2.38 11.22
CA PRO A 13 -4.38 1.67 12.42
C PRO A 13 -5.15 2.57 13.38
N ALA A 14 -6.15 1.99 14.01
CA ALA A 14 -6.97 2.63 15.04
C ALA A 14 -7.39 1.61 16.13
N GLY A 15 -7.86 2.11 17.26
CA GLY A 15 -8.33 1.27 18.38
C GLY A 15 -7.19 0.67 19.19
N ASN A 16 -7.54 -0.32 20.01
CA ASN A 16 -6.62 -0.96 20.95
C ASN A 16 -5.64 -1.91 20.24
N ILE A 17 -4.43 -1.97 20.78
CA ILE A 17 -3.38 -2.88 20.29
C ILE A 17 -3.60 -4.25 20.93
N LYS A 18 -3.82 -5.28 20.10
CA LYS A 18 -4.00 -6.65 20.57
C LYS A 18 -2.65 -7.28 20.93
N LYS A 19 -2.62 -8.08 22.00
CA LYS A 19 -1.42 -8.73 22.51
C LYS A 19 -0.69 -9.56 21.45
N ASP A 20 -1.43 -10.32 20.66
CA ASP A 20 -0.87 -11.25 19.67
C ASP A 20 -0.69 -10.62 18.27
N SER A 21 -0.97 -9.32 18.13
CA SER A 21 -0.73 -8.60 16.90
C SER A 21 0.76 -8.31 16.70
N PRO A 22 1.22 -8.02 15.45
CA PRO A 22 2.60 -7.59 15.22
C PRO A 22 3.03 -6.41 16.10
N ALA A 23 2.13 -5.42 16.31
CA ALA A 23 2.40 -4.29 17.20
C ALA A 23 2.48 -4.69 18.67
N GLY A 24 1.63 -5.63 19.11
CA GLY A 24 1.66 -6.16 20.48
C GLY A 24 2.94 -6.94 20.78
N ARG A 25 3.37 -7.80 19.86
CA ARG A 25 4.66 -8.53 19.98
C ARG A 25 5.83 -7.55 20.09
N TYR A 26 5.89 -6.55 19.20
CA TYR A 26 6.91 -5.51 19.25
C TYR A 26 6.95 -4.79 20.60
N LEU A 27 5.79 -4.36 21.13
CA LEU A 27 5.73 -3.68 22.42
C LEU A 27 6.23 -4.59 23.57
N GLN A 28 5.90 -5.87 23.57
CA GLN A 28 6.40 -6.84 24.56
C GLN A 28 7.93 -6.99 24.47
N GLU A 29 8.48 -7.06 23.25
CA GLU A 29 9.93 -7.09 23.01
C GLU A 29 10.62 -5.82 23.56
N GLN A 30 9.91 -4.69 23.58
CA GLN A 30 10.39 -3.44 24.17
C GLN A 30 10.12 -3.34 25.69
N GLY A 31 9.65 -4.42 26.33
CA GLY A 31 9.40 -4.48 27.78
C GLY A 31 8.09 -3.82 28.22
N VAL A 32 7.17 -3.49 27.29
CA VAL A 32 5.87 -2.93 27.63
C VAL A 32 4.89 -4.06 27.94
N GLU A 33 4.26 -4.02 29.12
CA GLU A 33 3.26 -5.01 29.50
C GLU A 33 1.94 -4.82 28.73
N PRO A 34 1.18 -5.90 28.44
CA PRO A 34 -0.08 -5.80 27.67
C PRO A 34 -1.11 -4.83 28.25
N LYS A 35 -1.16 -4.64 29.56
CA LYS A 35 -2.04 -3.66 30.23
C LYS A 35 -1.70 -2.21 29.88
N ASP A 36 -0.45 -1.95 29.48
CA ASP A 36 0.12 -0.63 29.21
C ASP A 36 0.24 -0.34 27.70
N PHE A 37 -0.23 -1.23 26.82
CA PHE A 37 -0.16 -1.05 25.36
C PHE A 37 -0.90 0.19 24.88
N ASN A 38 -2.06 0.43 25.49
CA ASN A 38 -2.93 1.53 25.08
C ASN A 38 -3.47 1.34 23.65
N SER A 39 -3.75 2.44 22.96
CA SER A 39 -4.28 2.42 21.59
C SER A 39 -3.22 2.86 20.57
N TYR A 40 -3.45 2.55 19.30
CA TYR A 40 -2.63 3.08 18.19
C TYR A 40 -2.64 4.62 18.18
N GLY A 41 -3.76 5.26 18.52
CA GLY A 41 -3.84 6.72 18.62
C GLY A 41 -2.88 7.32 19.64
N SER A 42 -2.72 6.66 20.81
CA SER A 42 -1.77 7.08 21.84
C SER A 42 -0.31 6.84 21.45
N ARG A 43 -0.07 5.91 20.52
CA ARG A 43 1.25 5.50 20.03
C ARG A 43 1.58 6.06 18.65
N ARG A 44 0.79 6.99 18.11
CA ARG A 44 0.96 7.50 16.73
C ARG A 44 2.30 8.16 16.43
N GLY A 45 3.05 8.59 17.44
CA GLY A 45 4.42 9.09 17.31
C GLY A 45 5.46 7.99 17.13
N ASN A 46 5.12 6.73 17.39
CA ASN A 46 6.00 5.59 17.19
C ASN A 46 5.66 4.89 15.86
N HIS A 47 6.48 5.12 14.84
CA HIS A 47 6.24 4.56 13.51
C HIS A 47 6.35 3.03 13.49
N GLU A 48 7.15 2.42 14.36
CA GLU A 48 7.29 0.97 14.49
C GLU A 48 5.97 0.32 14.93
N VAL A 49 5.27 0.93 15.88
CA VAL A 49 3.93 0.49 16.29
C VAL A 49 2.93 0.69 15.18
N MET A 50 2.94 1.89 14.57
CA MET A 50 1.97 2.27 13.56
C MET A 50 2.07 1.43 12.28
N MET A 51 3.28 1.16 11.76
CA MET A 51 3.44 0.33 10.56
C MET A 51 2.97 -1.09 10.77
N ARG A 52 3.14 -1.64 11.98
CA ARG A 52 2.67 -2.98 12.35
C ARG A 52 1.15 -3.11 12.41
N GLY A 53 0.45 -1.98 12.55
CA GLY A 53 -1.01 -1.91 12.51
C GLY A 53 -1.58 -1.49 11.16
N THR A 54 -0.74 -1.12 10.19
CA THR A 54 -1.20 -0.73 8.86
C THR A 54 -1.83 -1.92 8.15
N PHE A 55 -3.04 -1.72 7.60
CA PHE A 55 -3.92 -2.78 7.07
C PHE A 55 -4.33 -3.86 8.09
N ALA A 56 -4.19 -3.63 9.38
CA ALA A 56 -4.58 -4.60 10.41
C ALA A 56 -6.02 -4.42 10.92
N ASN A 57 -6.84 -3.61 10.25
CA ASN A 57 -8.24 -3.42 10.62
C ASN A 57 -9.01 -4.74 10.51
N ILE A 58 -9.83 -5.03 11.52
CA ILE A 58 -10.61 -6.28 11.60
C ILE A 58 -11.67 -6.42 10.51
N ARG A 59 -12.04 -5.34 9.84
CA ARG A 59 -13.06 -5.31 8.78
C ARG A 59 -12.48 -5.28 7.37
N ILE A 60 -11.15 -5.16 7.24
CA ILE A 60 -10.53 -5.20 5.92
C ILE A 60 -10.68 -6.60 5.33
N LYS A 61 -10.95 -6.67 4.03
CA LYS A 61 -11.08 -7.93 3.31
C LYS A 61 -10.01 -8.01 2.25
N ASN A 62 -9.15 -9.01 2.37
CA ASN A 62 -8.21 -9.34 1.32
C ASN A 62 -8.83 -10.43 0.44
N GLU A 63 -9.11 -10.11 -0.82
CA GLU A 63 -9.75 -11.03 -1.77
C GLU A 63 -8.92 -12.30 -2.02
N MET A 64 -7.61 -12.27 -1.78
CA MET A 64 -6.75 -13.48 -1.82
C MET A 64 -7.16 -14.55 -0.79
N LEU A 65 -7.91 -14.16 0.24
CA LEU A 65 -8.39 -15.04 1.32
C LEU A 65 -9.88 -15.35 1.20
N GLY A 66 -10.45 -15.25 -0.01
CA GLY A 66 -11.86 -15.56 -0.25
C GLY A 66 -12.85 -14.65 0.47
N GLY A 67 -12.44 -13.42 0.81
CA GLY A 67 -13.28 -12.41 1.49
C GLY A 67 -13.28 -12.53 3.02
N GLU A 68 -12.38 -13.31 3.60
CA GLU A 68 -12.15 -13.34 5.06
C GLU A 68 -11.78 -11.94 5.58
N GLU A 69 -12.38 -11.56 6.70
CA GLU A 69 -12.09 -10.29 7.38
C GLU A 69 -10.83 -10.38 8.23
N GLY A 70 -10.08 -9.28 8.28
CA GLY A 70 -8.87 -9.14 9.09
C GLY A 70 -7.62 -8.79 8.28
N GLY A 71 -6.61 -8.33 8.98
CA GLY A 71 -5.35 -7.83 8.41
C GLY A 71 -4.38 -8.93 8.00
N ASN A 72 -4.85 -9.93 7.25
CA ASN A 72 -4.03 -11.05 6.79
C ASN A 72 -3.86 -11.05 5.27
N THR A 73 -2.83 -11.74 4.81
CA THR A 73 -2.55 -11.97 3.39
C THR A 73 -1.86 -13.33 3.19
N ILE A 74 -1.64 -13.70 1.94
CA ILE A 74 -0.81 -14.84 1.58
C ILE A 74 0.56 -14.32 1.16
N HIS A 75 1.61 -14.89 1.74
CA HIS A 75 2.96 -14.74 1.22
C HIS A 75 3.11 -15.71 0.04
N VAL A 76 3.04 -15.19 -1.18
CA VAL A 76 2.89 -16.02 -2.40
C VAL A 76 4.00 -17.07 -2.55
N PRO A 77 5.31 -16.74 -2.33
CA PRO A 77 6.37 -17.73 -2.49
C PRO A 77 6.26 -18.94 -1.54
N SER A 78 5.79 -18.74 -0.30
CA SER A 78 5.65 -19.84 0.67
C SER A 78 4.23 -20.42 0.73
N GLY A 79 3.22 -19.72 0.22
CA GLY A 79 1.81 -20.08 0.36
C GLY A 79 1.25 -19.88 1.77
N GLU A 80 2.01 -19.32 2.70
CA GLU A 80 1.60 -19.12 4.09
C GLU A 80 0.65 -17.93 4.26
N LYS A 81 -0.38 -18.11 5.06
CA LYS A 81 -1.24 -17.03 5.54
C LYS A 81 -0.57 -16.34 6.71
N LEU A 82 -0.29 -15.04 6.58
CA LEU A 82 0.40 -14.22 7.56
C LEU A 82 -0.36 -12.92 7.81
N ALA A 83 -0.07 -12.25 8.93
CA ALA A 83 -0.42 -10.84 9.08
C ALA A 83 0.24 -10.03 7.95
N ILE A 84 -0.45 -9.01 7.43
CA ILE A 84 0.07 -8.19 6.31
C ILE A 84 1.45 -7.62 6.64
N TYR A 85 1.68 -7.16 7.86
CA TYR A 85 3.00 -6.70 8.30
C TYR A 85 4.07 -7.79 8.19
N ASP A 86 3.80 -8.99 8.72
CA ASP A 86 4.77 -10.10 8.73
C ASP A 86 5.12 -10.53 7.29
N ALA A 87 4.12 -10.62 6.41
CA ALA A 87 4.35 -10.89 4.99
C ALA A 87 5.17 -9.79 4.31
N ALA A 88 4.84 -8.53 4.57
CA ALA A 88 5.56 -7.39 4.02
C ALA A 88 7.05 -7.40 4.42
N MET A 89 7.36 -7.74 5.68
CA MET A 89 8.75 -7.84 6.14
C MET A 89 9.50 -8.98 5.46
N ARG A 90 8.86 -10.12 5.18
CA ARG A 90 9.48 -11.20 4.39
C ARG A 90 9.79 -10.73 2.96
N TYR A 91 8.85 -10.10 2.28
CA TYR A 91 9.09 -9.55 0.95
C TYR A 91 10.21 -8.51 0.92
N GLN A 92 10.33 -7.68 1.97
CA GLN A 92 11.44 -6.74 2.07
C GLN A 92 12.80 -7.46 2.23
N GLN A 93 12.87 -8.53 3.02
CA GLN A 93 14.07 -9.37 3.14
C GLN A 93 14.43 -10.06 1.81
N GLU A 94 13.42 -10.41 1.02
CA GLU A 94 13.56 -11.00 -0.31
C GLU A 94 13.82 -9.94 -1.41
N HIS A 95 13.90 -8.66 -1.04
CA HIS A 95 14.05 -7.52 -1.96
C HIS A 95 12.94 -7.45 -3.02
N THR A 96 11.74 -7.92 -2.69
CA THR A 96 10.58 -7.93 -3.58
C THR A 96 9.66 -6.77 -3.24
N PRO A 97 9.52 -5.77 -4.13
CA PRO A 97 8.55 -4.69 -3.94
C PRO A 97 7.13 -5.20 -4.08
N LEU A 98 6.19 -4.51 -3.39
CA LEU A 98 4.79 -4.89 -3.36
C LEU A 98 3.92 -3.93 -4.18
N VAL A 99 2.79 -4.45 -4.66
CA VAL A 99 1.72 -3.67 -5.27
C VAL A 99 0.39 -3.98 -4.55
N ILE A 100 -0.47 -2.97 -4.42
CA ILE A 100 -1.85 -3.14 -4.00
C ILE A 100 -2.73 -3.03 -5.24
N ILE A 101 -3.66 -3.97 -5.39
CA ILE A 101 -4.72 -3.92 -6.40
C ILE A 101 -6.04 -3.75 -5.65
N ALA A 102 -6.82 -2.73 -6.02
CA ALA A 102 -8.05 -2.37 -5.33
C ALA A 102 -9.19 -2.02 -6.29
N GLY A 103 -10.37 -1.89 -5.76
CA GLY A 103 -11.57 -1.50 -6.50
C GLY A 103 -11.80 0.01 -6.53
N LYS A 104 -13.06 0.41 -6.47
CA LYS A 104 -13.51 1.81 -6.54
C LYS A 104 -13.28 2.54 -5.22
N GLU A 105 -13.10 3.86 -5.32
CA GLU A 105 -13.05 4.79 -4.18
C GLU A 105 -11.96 4.43 -3.15
N TYR A 106 -10.79 3.98 -3.62
CA TYR A 106 -9.69 3.62 -2.72
C TYR A 106 -9.21 4.85 -1.92
N GLY A 107 -9.16 4.69 -0.60
CA GLY A 107 -8.71 5.73 0.33
C GLY A 107 -9.78 6.73 0.75
N THR A 108 -11.06 6.43 0.53
CA THR A 108 -12.16 7.28 1.00
C THR A 108 -12.18 7.42 2.54
N GLY A 109 -12.85 8.44 3.06
CA GLY A 109 -12.95 8.71 4.50
C GLY A 109 -12.09 9.88 4.97
N SER A 110 -11.64 9.84 6.23
CA SER A 110 -10.85 10.93 6.83
C SER A 110 -9.49 11.09 6.13
N SER A 111 -9.05 12.34 5.96
CA SER A 111 -7.71 12.61 5.44
C SER A 111 -6.64 12.15 6.45
N ARG A 112 -5.91 11.10 6.09
CA ARG A 112 -4.84 10.52 6.91
C ARG A 112 -3.63 10.22 6.05
N ASP A 113 -2.61 11.05 6.18
CA ASP A 113 -1.32 10.85 5.53
C ASP A 113 -0.64 9.53 5.95
N TRP A 114 -0.89 9.07 7.21
CA TRP A 114 -0.41 7.77 7.66
C TRP A 114 -0.88 6.61 6.77
N ALA A 115 -2.07 6.66 6.21
CA ALA A 115 -2.55 5.62 5.31
C ALA A 115 -1.63 5.44 4.09
N ALA A 116 -1.04 6.52 3.58
CA ALA A 116 -0.05 6.48 2.51
C ALA A 116 1.36 6.17 3.03
N LYS A 117 1.77 6.77 4.16
CA LYS A 117 3.08 6.53 4.77
C LYS A 117 3.27 5.08 5.20
N GLY A 118 2.28 4.51 5.90
CA GLY A 118 2.32 3.11 6.31
C GLY A 118 2.38 2.16 5.12
N THR A 119 1.64 2.47 4.05
CA THR A 119 1.69 1.74 2.78
C THR A 119 3.11 1.69 2.21
N ASN A 120 3.80 2.85 2.13
CA ASN A 120 5.19 2.88 1.67
C ASN A 120 6.14 2.13 2.60
N LEU A 121 5.99 2.28 3.92
CA LEU A 121 6.84 1.59 4.91
C LEU A 121 6.73 0.06 4.84
N LEU A 122 5.58 -0.46 4.41
CA LEU A 122 5.39 -1.89 4.14
C LEU A 122 6.01 -2.36 2.80
N GLY A 123 6.68 -1.49 2.07
CA GLY A 123 7.35 -1.84 0.81
C GLY A 123 6.45 -1.78 -0.43
N VAL A 124 5.24 -1.25 -0.30
CA VAL A 124 4.34 -1.04 -1.44
C VAL A 124 4.85 0.13 -2.29
N LYS A 125 5.05 -0.10 -3.58
CA LYS A 125 5.57 0.90 -4.53
C LYS A 125 4.48 1.49 -5.42
N ALA A 126 3.42 0.73 -5.68
CA ALA A 126 2.29 1.19 -6.47
C ALA A 126 0.96 0.70 -5.92
N VAL A 127 -0.09 1.46 -6.17
CA VAL A 127 -1.49 1.06 -5.96
C VAL A 127 -2.20 1.16 -7.29
N ILE A 128 -2.80 0.06 -7.76
CA ILE A 128 -3.63 0.02 -8.97
C ILE A 128 -5.08 -0.10 -8.52
N ALA A 129 -5.91 0.88 -8.83
CA ALA A 129 -7.31 0.91 -8.40
C ALA A 129 -8.25 1.35 -9.52
N GLU A 130 -9.54 1.04 -9.39
CA GLU A 130 -10.56 1.51 -10.34
C GLU A 130 -10.81 3.02 -10.19
N SER A 131 -10.72 3.54 -8.97
CA SER A 131 -10.72 4.98 -8.68
C SER A 131 -10.14 5.27 -7.31
N PHE A 132 -9.70 6.51 -7.11
CA PHE A 132 -9.12 6.99 -5.85
C PHE A 132 -9.94 8.11 -5.25
N GLU A 133 -9.97 8.18 -3.93
CA GLU A 133 -10.31 9.40 -3.25
C GLU A 133 -9.18 10.43 -3.49
N ARG A 134 -9.57 11.66 -3.77
CA ARG A 134 -8.64 12.72 -4.25
C ARG A 134 -7.48 13.01 -3.28
N ILE A 135 -7.78 13.15 -1.99
CA ILE A 135 -6.76 13.50 -0.98
C ILE A 135 -5.83 12.32 -0.77
N HIS A 136 -6.36 11.10 -0.70
CA HIS A 136 -5.54 9.91 -0.51
C HIS A 136 -4.62 9.66 -1.71
N ARG A 137 -5.09 9.89 -2.95
CA ARG A 137 -4.26 9.86 -4.14
C ARG A 137 -3.04 10.81 -4.02
N SER A 138 -3.29 12.06 -3.61
CA SER A 138 -2.21 13.04 -3.39
C SER A 138 -1.26 12.61 -2.28
N ASN A 139 -1.79 12.03 -1.19
CA ASN A 139 -0.96 11.52 -0.09
C ASN A 139 -0.07 10.35 -0.54
N LEU A 140 -0.56 9.45 -1.39
CA LEU A 140 0.25 8.37 -1.97
C LEU A 140 1.47 8.94 -2.71
N VAL A 141 1.26 9.89 -3.61
CA VAL A 141 2.35 10.56 -4.33
C VAL A 141 3.30 11.27 -3.36
N GLY A 142 2.76 12.01 -2.41
CA GLY A 142 3.54 12.72 -1.38
C GLY A 142 4.38 11.80 -0.48
N MET A 143 4.02 10.53 -0.38
CA MET A 143 4.76 9.50 0.36
C MET A 143 5.56 8.55 -0.54
N GLY A 144 5.67 8.82 -1.84
CA GLY A 144 6.48 8.05 -2.78
C GLY A 144 5.85 6.73 -3.22
N VAL A 145 4.52 6.62 -3.18
CA VAL A 145 3.74 5.48 -3.71
C VAL A 145 3.04 5.91 -5.00
N LEU A 146 3.18 5.14 -6.07
CA LEU A 146 2.63 5.45 -7.39
C LEU A 146 1.14 5.07 -7.46
N PRO A 147 0.21 6.02 -7.61
CA PRO A 147 -1.19 5.71 -7.87
C PRO A 147 -1.43 5.49 -9.35
N LEU A 148 -2.02 4.34 -9.70
CA LEU A 148 -2.34 3.93 -11.06
C LEU A 148 -3.82 3.56 -11.15
N GLN A 149 -4.48 3.97 -12.20
CA GLN A 149 -5.91 3.72 -12.38
C GLN A 149 -6.16 2.83 -13.59
N PHE A 150 -7.01 1.83 -13.44
CA PHE A 150 -7.49 1.04 -14.57
C PHE A 150 -8.16 1.93 -15.61
N VAL A 151 -7.94 1.63 -16.91
CA VAL A 151 -8.53 2.36 -18.03
C VAL A 151 -9.53 1.47 -18.77
N ASP A 152 -10.29 2.05 -19.69
CA ASP A 152 -11.22 1.37 -20.60
C ASP A 152 -12.25 0.47 -19.88
N GLY A 153 -12.64 0.84 -18.66
CA GLY A 153 -13.59 0.06 -17.85
C GLY A 153 -13.04 -1.27 -17.35
N GLN A 154 -11.74 -1.49 -17.46
CA GLN A 154 -11.09 -2.67 -16.90
C GLN A 154 -11.14 -2.67 -15.37
N THR A 155 -11.22 -3.85 -14.80
CA THR A 155 -11.22 -4.09 -13.36
C THR A 155 -10.33 -5.27 -13.03
N ARG A 156 -9.98 -5.43 -11.77
CA ARG A 156 -9.26 -6.62 -11.31
C ARG A 156 -9.97 -7.93 -11.66
N GLN A 157 -11.33 -7.90 -11.64
CA GLN A 157 -12.14 -9.07 -12.01
C GLN A 157 -12.11 -9.33 -13.52
N SER A 158 -12.28 -8.29 -14.35
CA SER A 158 -12.28 -8.47 -15.82
C SER A 158 -10.92 -8.94 -16.34
N LEU A 159 -9.85 -8.61 -15.63
CA LEU A 159 -8.47 -9.04 -15.91
C LEU A 159 -8.10 -10.36 -15.22
N ASN A 160 -9.03 -10.96 -14.46
CA ASN A 160 -8.82 -12.19 -13.69
C ASN A 160 -7.59 -12.14 -12.77
N LEU A 161 -7.33 -10.99 -12.17
CA LEU A 161 -6.22 -10.84 -11.21
C LEU A 161 -6.61 -11.51 -9.89
N THR A 162 -5.70 -12.32 -9.37
CA THR A 162 -5.90 -13.12 -8.16
C THR A 162 -5.04 -12.67 -6.98
N GLY A 163 -4.01 -11.83 -7.26
CA GLY A 163 -3.01 -11.39 -6.30
C GLY A 163 -1.79 -12.31 -6.18
N HIS A 164 -1.72 -13.35 -7.01
CA HIS A 164 -0.59 -14.29 -7.07
C HIS A 164 0.37 -13.99 -8.25
N GLU A 165 0.09 -12.94 -8.99
CA GLU A 165 0.84 -12.55 -10.18
C GLU A 165 2.09 -11.75 -9.80
N VAL A 166 3.10 -11.85 -10.66
CA VAL A 166 4.22 -10.89 -10.70
C VAL A 166 3.82 -9.75 -11.61
N ILE A 167 3.86 -8.53 -11.09
CA ILE A 167 3.49 -7.30 -11.77
C ILE A 167 4.75 -6.52 -12.12
N SER A 168 4.88 -6.08 -13.37
CA SER A 168 5.95 -5.19 -13.82
C SER A 168 5.35 -3.99 -14.53
N ILE A 169 5.71 -2.79 -14.09
CA ILE A 169 5.21 -1.53 -14.67
C ILE A 169 6.32 -0.97 -15.57
N ARG A 170 6.01 -0.81 -16.86
CA ARG A 170 6.95 -0.29 -17.86
C ARG A 170 6.95 1.22 -17.94
N GLY A 171 8.02 1.79 -18.50
CA GLY A 171 8.11 3.22 -18.79
C GLY A 171 8.59 4.09 -17.65
N LEU A 172 8.76 3.55 -16.43
CA LEU A 172 9.17 4.36 -15.27
C LEU A 172 10.63 4.84 -15.32
N SER A 173 11.51 4.11 -16.01
CA SER A 173 12.94 4.44 -16.16
C SER A 173 13.19 5.69 -17.01
N ASP A 174 12.33 5.95 -17.97
CA ASP A 174 12.47 7.05 -18.94
C ASP A 174 11.93 8.37 -18.42
N GLY A 175 11.43 8.35 -17.20
CA GLY A 175 10.78 9.45 -16.53
C GLY A 175 9.26 9.37 -16.68
N ILE A 176 8.55 9.76 -15.63
CA ILE A 176 7.08 9.73 -15.60
C ILE A 176 6.51 11.11 -15.94
N GLN A 177 5.40 11.13 -16.68
CA GLN A 177 4.64 12.36 -16.97
C GLN A 177 3.27 12.31 -16.30
N PRO A 178 2.69 13.48 -15.96
CA PRO A 178 1.32 13.52 -15.45
C PRO A 178 0.34 12.91 -16.45
N HIS A 179 -0.57 12.07 -15.95
CA HIS A 179 -1.62 11.40 -16.72
C HIS A 179 -1.10 10.49 -17.87
N GLU A 180 0.14 10.04 -17.77
CA GLU A 180 0.70 9.11 -18.75
C GLU A 180 0.00 7.74 -18.68
N ILE A 181 -0.18 7.12 -19.84
CA ILE A 181 -0.62 5.72 -19.91
C ILE A 181 0.61 4.83 -19.85
N LEU A 182 0.62 3.96 -18.85
CA LEU A 182 1.69 3.00 -18.61
C LEU A 182 1.20 1.58 -18.88
N GLU A 183 2.09 0.75 -19.42
CA GLU A 183 1.83 -0.67 -19.62
C GLU A 183 2.22 -1.46 -18.36
N VAL A 184 1.37 -2.38 -17.97
CA VAL A 184 1.57 -3.31 -16.86
C VAL A 184 1.65 -4.72 -17.40
N ASP A 185 2.81 -5.34 -17.28
CA ASP A 185 2.97 -6.77 -17.55
C ASP A 185 2.57 -7.59 -16.33
N VAL A 186 1.86 -8.65 -16.60
CA VAL A 186 1.36 -9.59 -15.61
C VAL A 186 1.90 -10.98 -15.94
N LYS A 187 2.55 -11.61 -14.98
CA LYS A 187 2.96 -13.01 -15.09
C LYS A 187 2.25 -13.83 -14.01
N GLY A 188 1.29 -14.62 -14.42
CA GLY A 188 0.55 -15.50 -13.53
C GLY A 188 1.39 -16.66 -12.97
N PRO A 189 0.92 -17.34 -11.93
CA PRO A 189 1.63 -18.45 -11.28
C PRO A 189 1.90 -19.62 -12.24
N ASN A 190 1.07 -19.78 -13.27
CA ASN A 190 1.22 -20.82 -14.29
C ASN A 190 2.12 -20.38 -15.47
N GLY A 191 2.83 -19.25 -15.35
CA GLY A 191 3.68 -18.69 -16.40
C GLY A 191 2.92 -18.01 -17.54
N VAL A 192 1.59 -17.95 -17.47
CA VAL A 192 0.78 -17.23 -18.45
C VAL A 192 1.06 -15.74 -18.31
N ALA A 193 1.48 -15.10 -19.41
CA ALA A 193 1.72 -13.68 -19.46
C ALA A 193 0.54 -12.95 -20.11
N SER A 194 0.19 -11.81 -19.55
CA SER A 194 -0.77 -10.87 -20.10
C SER A 194 -0.29 -9.44 -19.84
N HIS A 195 -0.95 -8.46 -20.41
CA HIS A 195 -0.67 -7.05 -20.16
C HIS A 195 -1.97 -6.25 -20.17
N PHE A 196 -1.94 -5.10 -19.51
CA PHE A 196 -3.02 -4.12 -19.55
C PHE A 196 -2.46 -2.72 -19.35
N ASN A 197 -3.24 -1.72 -19.69
CA ASN A 197 -2.84 -0.32 -19.53
C ASN A 197 -3.44 0.27 -18.26
N VAL A 198 -2.72 1.23 -17.69
CA VAL A 198 -3.16 2.02 -16.55
C VAL A 198 -2.86 3.50 -16.76
N LEU A 199 -3.69 4.35 -16.20
CA LEU A 199 -3.45 5.79 -16.15
C LEU A 199 -2.63 6.12 -14.91
N CYS A 200 -1.49 6.78 -15.10
CA CYS A 200 -0.73 7.38 -14.00
C CYS A 200 -1.53 8.53 -13.38
N ARG A 201 -1.80 8.44 -12.08
CA ARG A 201 -2.55 9.45 -11.34
C ARG A 201 -1.64 10.39 -10.55
N ILE A 202 -0.48 10.68 -11.11
CA ILE A 202 0.27 11.91 -10.81
C ILE A 202 -0.34 13.00 -11.68
N ASP A 203 -0.89 14.05 -11.08
CA ASP A 203 -1.76 14.99 -11.78
C ASP A 203 -1.02 16.27 -12.15
N THR A 204 0.17 16.54 -11.59
CA THR A 204 0.95 17.77 -11.83
C THR A 204 2.46 17.50 -11.95
N LEU A 205 3.18 18.40 -12.63
CA LEU A 205 4.65 18.33 -12.71
C LEU A 205 5.33 18.42 -11.34
N ASN A 206 4.79 19.19 -10.41
CA ASN A 206 5.33 19.26 -9.05
C ASN A 206 5.21 17.91 -8.31
N GLU A 207 4.11 17.20 -8.50
CA GLU A 207 3.94 15.87 -7.94
C GLU A 207 4.92 14.85 -8.55
N VAL A 208 5.29 15.00 -9.83
CA VAL A 208 6.36 14.20 -10.46
C VAL A 208 7.68 14.39 -9.70
N GLU A 209 8.03 15.65 -9.38
CA GLU A 209 9.27 15.92 -8.63
C GLU A 209 9.21 15.37 -7.18
N TYR A 210 8.05 15.43 -6.53
CA TYR A 210 7.86 14.79 -5.22
C TYR A 210 8.05 13.28 -5.31
N PHE A 211 7.45 12.64 -6.29
CA PHE A 211 7.56 11.21 -6.50
C PHE A 211 9.01 10.78 -6.80
N LYS A 212 9.70 11.46 -7.73
CA LYS A 212 11.11 11.22 -8.06
C LYS A 212 12.03 11.37 -6.86
N ALA A 213 11.73 12.30 -5.95
CA ALA A 213 12.49 12.50 -4.72
C ALA A 213 12.25 11.39 -3.68
N GLY A 214 11.25 10.52 -3.88
CA GLY A 214 10.82 9.52 -2.90
C GLY A 214 9.83 10.06 -1.87
N GLY A 215 9.22 11.21 -2.15
CA GLY A 215 8.21 11.87 -1.34
C GLY A 215 8.48 13.35 -1.11
N ILE A 216 7.44 14.08 -0.73
CA ILE A 216 7.49 15.54 -0.58
C ILE A 216 8.52 16.01 0.47
N LEU A 217 8.67 15.29 1.58
CA LEU A 217 9.65 15.65 2.62
C LEU A 217 11.08 15.53 2.09
N HIS A 218 11.39 14.48 1.36
CA HIS A 218 12.71 14.31 0.73
C HIS A 218 12.99 15.39 -0.31
N TYR A 219 11.98 15.78 -1.09
CA TYR A 219 12.06 16.86 -2.06
C TYR A 219 12.41 18.20 -1.36
N VAL A 220 11.65 18.56 -0.32
CA VAL A 220 11.88 19.80 0.44
C VAL A 220 13.26 19.81 1.08
N LEU A 221 13.68 18.72 1.73
CA LEU A 221 14.99 18.62 2.36
C LEU A 221 16.13 18.79 1.35
N ARG A 222 16.03 18.14 0.17
CA ARG A 222 17.05 18.31 -0.88
C ARG A 222 17.16 19.75 -1.37
N ASN A 223 16.03 20.43 -1.55
CA ASN A 223 16.03 21.84 -1.96
C ASN A 223 16.62 22.76 -0.89
N LEU A 224 16.37 22.51 0.39
CA LEU A 224 16.95 23.26 1.48
C LEU A 224 18.48 23.06 1.63
N ILE A 225 18.99 21.90 1.22
CA ILE A 225 20.43 21.61 1.24
C ILE A 225 21.14 22.22 0.03
N ALA A 226 20.43 22.30 -1.12
CA ALA A 226 20.99 22.78 -2.38
C ALA A 226 20.97 24.32 -2.53
N GLY A 227 20.14 25.04 -1.76
CA GLY A 227 20.02 26.49 -1.77
C GLY A 227 20.65 27.14 -0.58
#